data_ec05f37329a8bbe07f129127f8859132
#
_entry.id   ec05f37329a8bbe07f129127f8859132
#
_cell.length_a   1.000
_cell.length_b   1.000
_cell.length_c   1.000
_cell.angle_alpha   90.00
_cell.angle_beta   90.00
_cell.angle_gamma   90.00
#
_symmetry.space_group_name_H-M   'P 1'
#
loop_
_entity.id
_entity.type
_entity.pdbx_description
1 polymer ?
#
loop_
_entity_poly.entity_id
_entity_poly.type
_entity_poly.pdbx_seq_one_letter_code
_entity_poly.pdbx_strand_id
1 'polypeptide(L)'
;VLYWHWSSEYGWEMNFPVHGYNECLIMYILAAASPTHGVPAAVYHEGWAQNGAIVDPHKVENIELHLRYQGTEAGPLFWAQYSFLGLDPIGLKDEYCANYFDEMRNLTLVNRAYCVRNPKHYKGFGPDCWGLTASYSVNGYAAHAPNERDDQGVISPTAALSSIVYTPEQSLQVMRHLYEMGDKVFGPYGFYDAFSETDNWYPQRYLAIDQGPIAVMLENYRSGLLWKLFMSHPDVQKGLKELGFSTVSK
;
A
#
# COMPACT_ATOMS: atom_id res chain seq x y z
N VAL A 1 17.57 11.05 -6.89
CA VAL A 1 16.21 10.84 -6.38
C VAL A 1 15.18 11.19 -7.45
N LEU A 2 14.05 10.50 -7.48
CA LEU A 2 12.89 10.89 -8.27
C LEU A 2 12.00 11.85 -7.48
N TYR A 3 11.26 12.69 -8.18
CA TYR A 3 10.37 13.68 -7.56
C TYR A 3 8.91 13.32 -7.84
N TRP A 4 8.04 13.60 -6.88
CA TRP A 4 6.62 13.30 -6.92
C TRP A 4 5.90 13.99 -8.08
N HIS A 5 6.27 15.24 -8.40
CA HIS A 5 5.52 16.05 -9.34
C HIS A 5 6.42 16.91 -10.21
N TRP A 6 6.07 16.95 -11.48
CA TRP A 6 6.51 17.94 -12.45
C TRP A 6 5.34 18.34 -13.36
N SER A 7 5.30 19.60 -13.76
CA SER A 7 4.37 20.07 -14.78
C SER A 7 5.04 21.09 -15.69
N SER A 8 4.49 21.25 -16.90
CA SER A 8 4.96 22.29 -17.84
C SER A 8 4.69 23.72 -17.34
N GLU A 9 3.73 23.89 -16.45
CA GLU A 9 3.33 25.19 -15.89
C GLU A 9 4.19 25.59 -14.69
N TYR A 10 4.42 24.68 -13.77
CA TYR A 10 5.10 24.95 -12.50
C TYR A 10 6.48 24.29 -12.38
N GLY A 11 6.91 23.52 -13.39
CA GLY A 11 8.19 22.81 -13.34
C GLY A 11 8.29 21.91 -12.13
N TRP A 12 9.34 22.08 -11.35
CA TRP A 12 9.65 21.36 -10.13
C TRP A 12 9.26 22.10 -8.83
N GLU A 13 8.31 23.04 -8.89
CA GLU A 13 7.98 23.92 -7.77
C GLU A 13 7.59 23.16 -6.49
N MET A 14 6.89 22.02 -6.62
CA MET A 14 6.55 21.17 -5.48
C MET A 14 7.78 20.67 -4.73
N ASN A 15 8.89 20.45 -5.42
CA ASN A 15 10.19 20.01 -4.86
C ASN A 15 10.06 18.89 -3.79
N PHE A 16 9.24 17.88 -4.09
CA PHE A 16 8.98 16.77 -3.17
C PHE A 16 9.75 15.52 -3.61
N PRO A 17 10.94 15.25 -3.01
CA PRO A 17 11.70 14.05 -3.31
C PRO A 17 11.01 12.81 -2.74
N VAL A 18 10.97 11.73 -3.53
CA VAL A 18 10.37 10.45 -3.14
C VAL A 18 11.47 9.54 -2.62
N HIS A 19 11.55 9.39 -1.30
CA HIS A 19 12.56 8.56 -0.64
C HIS A 19 12.01 7.89 0.62
N GLY A 20 12.67 6.83 1.08
CA GLY A 20 12.12 5.96 2.10
C GLY A 20 10.96 5.12 1.54
N TYR A 21 10.47 4.16 2.32
CA TYR A 21 9.44 3.28 1.81
C TYR A 21 8.07 3.99 1.75
N ASN A 22 7.45 3.92 0.58
CA ASN A 22 6.07 4.33 0.28
C ASN A 22 5.55 3.57 -0.96
N GLU A 23 4.44 3.98 -1.54
CA GLU A 23 3.82 3.35 -2.72
C GLU A 23 4.64 3.43 -4.02
N CYS A 24 5.66 4.29 -4.06
CA CYS A 24 6.37 4.64 -5.30
C CYS A 24 7.56 3.70 -5.64
N LEU A 25 7.75 2.57 -4.95
CA LEU A 25 8.81 1.62 -5.30
C LEU A 25 8.79 1.24 -6.79
N ILE A 26 7.61 0.95 -7.32
CA ILE A 26 7.43 0.58 -8.73
C ILE A 26 7.90 1.69 -9.69
N MET A 27 7.78 2.96 -9.30
CA MET A 27 8.23 4.10 -10.10
C MET A 27 9.74 4.05 -10.35
N TYR A 28 10.53 3.68 -9.35
CA TYR A 28 11.99 3.53 -9.48
C TYR A 28 12.36 2.37 -10.40
N ILE A 29 11.66 1.24 -10.27
CA ILE A 29 11.88 0.08 -11.13
C ILE A 29 11.54 0.41 -12.59
N LEU A 30 10.41 1.07 -12.85
CA LEU A 30 10.01 1.47 -14.19
C LEU A 30 10.92 2.56 -14.78
N ALA A 31 11.41 3.48 -13.97
CA ALA A 31 12.37 4.50 -14.41
C ALA A 31 13.71 3.87 -14.85
N ALA A 32 14.23 2.90 -14.09
CA ALA A 32 15.42 2.13 -14.50
C ALA A 32 15.15 1.23 -15.72
N ALA A 33 13.92 0.68 -15.81
CA ALA A 33 13.49 -0.19 -16.91
C ALA A 33 13.37 0.55 -18.26
N SER A 34 13.21 1.87 -18.26
CA SER A 34 12.92 2.64 -19.47
C SER A 34 13.95 2.35 -20.59
N PRO A 35 13.48 1.98 -21.80
CA PRO A 35 14.38 1.66 -22.90
C PRO A 35 15.07 2.88 -23.50
N THR A 36 14.54 4.08 -23.32
CA THR A 36 15.01 5.32 -23.95
C THR A 36 15.50 6.37 -22.97
N HIS A 37 14.95 6.39 -21.75
CA HIS A 37 15.24 7.41 -20.74
C HIS A 37 15.50 6.76 -19.37
N GLY A 38 16.17 5.61 -19.35
CA GLY A 38 16.52 4.90 -18.14
C GLY A 38 17.37 5.73 -17.18
N VAL A 39 17.04 5.68 -15.90
CA VAL A 39 17.83 6.33 -14.87
C VAL A 39 18.89 5.35 -14.34
N PRO A 40 20.08 5.84 -13.93
CA PRO A 40 21.11 4.97 -13.36
C PRO A 40 20.68 4.43 -11.98
N ALA A 41 21.19 3.26 -11.61
CA ALA A 41 20.90 2.61 -10.33
C ALA A 41 21.22 3.50 -9.11
N ALA A 42 22.17 4.41 -9.21
CA ALA A 42 22.47 5.40 -8.18
C ALA A 42 21.23 6.23 -7.76
N VAL A 43 20.29 6.49 -8.69
CA VAL A 43 19.04 7.20 -8.37
C VAL A 43 18.19 6.41 -7.35
N TYR A 44 18.23 5.08 -7.41
CA TYR A 44 17.58 4.21 -6.44
C TYR A 44 18.38 4.12 -5.13
N HIS A 45 19.65 3.78 -5.19
CA HIS A 45 20.47 3.57 -4.00
C HIS A 45 20.70 4.83 -3.19
N GLU A 46 21.02 5.94 -3.82
CA GLU A 46 21.26 7.22 -3.15
C GLU A 46 19.96 7.98 -2.87
N GLY A 47 18.99 7.91 -3.80
CA GLY A 47 17.73 8.62 -3.72
C GLY A 47 16.71 7.91 -2.85
N TRP A 48 16.15 6.81 -3.32
CA TRP A 48 15.14 6.03 -2.62
C TRP A 48 15.65 5.44 -1.30
N ALA A 49 16.72 4.67 -1.39
CA ALA A 49 17.27 3.95 -0.25
C ALA A 49 18.18 4.80 0.65
N GLN A 50 18.51 6.03 0.23
CA GLN A 50 19.33 6.99 1.01
C GLN A 50 20.64 6.35 1.51
N ASN A 51 21.35 5.65 0.61
CA ASN A 51 22.58 4.92 0.93
C ASN A 51 22.42 3.92 2.09
N GLY A 52 21.28 3.24 2.15
CA GLY A 52 20.97 2.24 3.17
C GLY A 52 20.21 2.78 4.39
N ALA A 53 20.00 4.09 4.51
CA ALA A 53 19.22 4.65 5.63
C ALA A 53 17.74 4.26 5.60
N ILE A 54 17.26 3.63 4.52
CA ILE A 54 15.93 3.01 4.44
C ILE A 54 15.81 1.78 5.36
N VAL A 55 16.90 1.14 5.74
CA VAL A 55 16.89 0.00 6.67
C VAL A 55 16.81 0.55 8.09
N ASP A 56 15.68 0.32 8.73
CA ASP A 56 15.36 0.89 10.05
C ASP A 56 14.48 -0.09 10.86
N PRO A 57 15.08 -1.18 11.40
CA PRO A 57 14.32 -2.17 12.15
C PRO A 57 13.68 -1.57 13.40
N HIS A 58 12.36 -1.68 13.49
CA HIS A 58 11.58 -1.16 14.62
C HIS A 58 10.30 -1.99 14.83
N LYS A 59 9.57 -1.70 15.90
CA LYS A 59 8.30 -2.39 16.19
C LYS A 59 7.16 -1.39 16.34
N VAL A 60 6.07 -1.69 15.65
CA VAL A 60 4.78 -1.00 15.80
C VAL A 60 3.73 -2.05 16.16
N GLU A 61 2.89 -1.81 17.15
CA GLU A 61 1.91 -2.79 17.66
C GLU A 61 2.55 -4.16 18.01
N ASN A 62 3.80 -4.16 18.48
CA ASN A 62 4.63 -5.37 18.74
C ASN A 62 4.97 -6.21 17.50
N ILE A 63 4.76 -5.70 16.31
CA ILE A 63 5.07 -6.34 15.03
C ILE A 63 6.32 -5.69 14.46
N GLU A 64 7.27 -6.51 13.98
CA GLU A 64 8.53 -6.03 13.42
C GLU A 64 8.34 -5.48 12.01
N LEU A 65 8.88 -4.29 11.78
CA LEU A 65 9.07 -3.67 10.49
C LEU A 65 10.56 -3.39 10.30
N HIS A 66 11.05 -3.49 9.07
CA HIS A 66 12.49 -3.36 8.78
C HIS A 66 12.82 -2.14 7.94
N LEU A 67 11.82 -1.54 7.30
CA LEU A 67 12.00 -0.40 6.42
C LEU A 67 11.57 0.89 7.11
N ARG A 68 12.26 1.97 6.80
CA ARG A 68 11.85 3.33 7.16
C ARG A 68 10.74 3.79 6.24
N TYR A 69 9.56 3.99 6.81
CA TYR A 69 8.40 4.53 6.12
C TYR A 69 8.47 6.06 6.06
N GLN A 70 8.09 6.64 4.92
CA GLN A 70 8.21 8.08 4.72
C GLN A 70 7.32 8.88 5.69
N GLY A 71 7.94 9.57 6.65
CA GLY A 71 7.27 10.48 7.58
C GLY A 71 6.39 9.84 8.66
N THR A 72 6.47 8.50 8.83
CA THR A 72 5.67 7.76 9.82
C THR A 72 6.37 6.46 10.22
N GLU A 73 5.93 5.84 11.33
CA GLU A 73 6.42 4.52 11.75
C GLU A 73 5.77 3.37 10.95
N ALA A 74 4.50 3.56 10.53
CA ALA A 74 3.78 2.64 9.65
C ALA A 74 2.76 3.44 8.83
N GLY A 75 2.83 3.32 7.52
CA GLY A 75 2.03 4.12 6.60
C GLY A 75 0.62 3.59 6.36
N PRO A 76 -0.16 4.33 5.55
CA PRO A 76 -1.44 3.86 5.05
C PRO A 76 -1.26 2.61 4.19
N LEU A 77 -2.28 1.73 4.13
CA LEU A 77 -2.11 0.42 3.50
C LEU A 77 -1.94 0.44 1.97
N PHE A 78 -2.26 1.52 1.28
CA PHE A 78 -1.93 1.60 -0.15
C PHE A 78 -0.42 1.48 -0.40
N TRP A 79 0.43 1.75 0.60
CA TRP A 79 1.88 1.52 0.52
C TRP A 79 2.25 0.03 0.42
N ALA A 80 1.44 -0.84 0.98
CA ALA A 80 1.60 -2.29 0.82
C ALA A 80 0.98 -2.82 -0.49
N GLN A 81 0.25 -2.00 -1.23
CA GLN A 81 -0.59 -2.46 -2.33
C GLN A 81 -0.13 -1.94 -3.68
N TYR A 82 0.04 -0.63 -3.88
CA TYR A 82 0.16 -0.04 -5.21
C TYR A 82 1.34 -0.56 -6.03
N SER A 83 2.54 -0.62 -5.46
CA SER A 83 3.68 -1.21 -6.16
C SER A 83 3.45 -2.70 -6.47
N PHE A 84 2.75 -3.40 -5.61
CA PHE A 84 2.51 -4.85 -5.72
C PHE A 84 1.21 -5.22 -6.45
N LEU A 85 0.53 -4.27 -7.07
CA LEU A 85 -0.50 -4.59 -8.06
C LEU A 85 0.12 -5.30 -9.28
N GLY A 86 1.33 -4.91 -9.65
CA GLY A 86 2.11 -5.50 -10.74
C GLY A 86 3.34 -6.30 -10.30
N LEU A 87 4.10 -5.81 -9.34
CA LEU A 87 5.25 -6.55 -8.79
C LEU A 87 4.77 -7.72 -7.92
N ASP A 88 5.27 -8.93 -8.18
CA ASP A 88 5.04 -10.07 -7.28
C ASP A 88 5.96 -9.94 -6.06
N PRO A 89 5.42 -9.71 -4.85
CA PRO A 89 6.25 -9.60 -3.65
C PRO A 89 6.79 -10.94 -3.16
N ILE A 90 6.25 -12.07 -3.65
CA ILE A 90 6.62 -13.41 -3.19
C ILE A 90 8.04 -13.74 -3.64
N GLY A 91 8.95 -13.79 -2.66
CA GLY A 91 10.37 -14.03 -2.91
C GLY A 91 11.13 -12.83 -3.50
N LEU A 92 10.47 -11.67 -3.66
CA LEU A 92 11.12 -10.44 -4.07
C LEU A 92 11.98 -9.90 -2.93
N LYS A 93 13.22 -9.56 -3.24
CA LYS A 93 14.18 -8.98 -2.31
C LYS A 93 15.21 -8.11 -3.04
N ASP A 94 15.84 -7.25 -2.29
CA ASP A 94 16.99 -6.46 -2.72
C ASP A 94 18.03 -6.34 -1.59
N GLU A 95 18.97 -5.43 -1.72
CA GLU A 95 19.99 -5.17 -0.70
C GLU A 95 19.39 -4.65 0.63
N TYR A 96 18.24 -3.98 0.57
CA TYR A 96 17.64 -3.27 1.71
C TYR A 96 16.48 -4.02 2.36
N CYS A 97 15.80 -4.89 1.63
CA CYS A 97 14.68 -5.68 2.11
C CYS A 97 14.86 -7.16 1.74
N ALA A 98 15.05 -7.98 2.75
CA ALA A 98 15.28 -9.43 2.56
C ALA A 98 14.03 -10.18 2.07
N ASN A 99 12.83 -9.65 2.30
CA ASN A 99 11.57 -10.25 1.89
C ASN A 99 10.45 -9.21 1.88
N TYR A 100 10.10 -8.71 0.70
CA TYR A 100 9.02 -7.71 0.55
C TYR A 100 7.64 -8.25 0.92
N PHE A 101 7.38 -9.55 0.70
CA PHE A 101 6.11 -10.14 1.08
C PHE A 101 5.90 -10.11 2.61
N ASP A 102 6.92 -10.50 3.38
CA ASP A 102 6.83 -10.50 4.84
C ASP A 102 6.74 -9.07 5.39
N GLU A 103 7.49 -8.13 4.83
CA GLU A 103 7.44 -6.72 5.22
C GLU A 103 6.03 -6.14 4.99
N MET A 104 5.43 -6.36 3.81
CA MET A 104 4.08 -5.86 3.50
C MET A 104 2.98 -6.58 4.29
N ARG A 105 3.17 -7.87 4.57
CA ARG A 105 2.30 -8.61 5.48
C ARG A 105 2.36 -8.04 6.89
N ASN A 106 3.53 -7.74 7.39
CA ASN A 106 3.71 -7.15 8.72
C ASN A 106 3.09 -5.75 8.78
N LEU A 107 3.28 -4.91 7.76
CA LEU A 107 2.62 -3.60 7.66
C LEU A 107 1.09 -3.73 7.70
N THR A 108 0.54 -4.73 7.00
CA THR A 108 -0.90 -5.03 7.03
C THR A 108 -1.37 -5.45 8.44
N LEU A 109 -0.59 -6.30 9.11
CA LEU A 109 -0.90 -6.74 10.45
C LEU A 109 -0.80 -5.61 11.49
N VAL A 110 0.13 -4.68 11.33
CA VAL A 110 0.21 -3.44 12.15
C VAL A 110 -1.07 -2.63 12.03
N ASN A 111 -1.54 -2.39 10.81
CA ASN A 111 -2.78 -1.64 10.55
C ASN A 111 -3.99 -2.31 11.22
N ARG A 112 -4.11 -3.63 11.08
CA ARG A 112 -5.15 -4.41 11.76
C ARG A 112 -5.02 -4.34 13.28
N ALA A 113 -3.83 -4.55 13.83
CA ALA A 113 -3.60 -4.55 15.28
C ALA A 113 -3.96 -3.20 15.91
N TYR A 114 -3.61 -2.09 15.25
CA TYR A 114 -4.00 -0.75 15.65
C TYR A 114 -5.53 -0.59 15.71
N CYS A 115 -6.25 -1.00 14.65
CA CYS A 115 -7.72 -0.93 14.63
C CYS A 115 -8.35 -1.82 15.70
N VAL A 116 -7.79 -3.01 15.97
CA VAL A 116 -8.27 -3.91 17.05
C VAL A 116 -8.02 -3.30 18.43
N ARG A 117 -6.85 -2.69 18.66
CA ARG A 117 -6.55 -1.97 19.90
C ARG A 117 -7.44 -0.73 20.08
N ASN A 118 -7.76 -0.07 18.98
CA ASN A 118 -8.70 1.06 18.89
C ASN A 118 -8.44 2.14 19.96
N PRO A 119 -7.31 2.83 19.96
CA PRO A 119 -6.91 3.72 21.05
C PRO A 119 -7.83 4.93 21.24
N LYS A 120 -8.53 5.31 20.17
CA LYS A 120 -9.50 6.42 20.18
C LYS A 120 -10.95 5.98 20.42
N HIS A 121 -11.19 4.69 20.64
CA HIS A 121 -12.49 4.13 20.92
C HIS A 121 -13.57 4.41 19.84
N TYR A 122 -13.15 4.40 18.57
CA TYR A 122 -14.07 4.56 17.45
C TYR A 122 -15.04 3.38 17.37
N LYS A 123 -16.31 3.68 17.12
CA LYS A 123 -17.34 2.68 16.94
C LYS A 123 -17.07 1.85 15.68
N GLY A 124 -17.27 0.55 15.75
CA GLY A 124 -17.09 -0.39 14.64
C GLY A 124 -15.67 -0.93 14.49
N PHE A 125 -14.63 -0.23 14.96
CA PHE A 125 -13.25 -0.74 14.85
C PHE A 125 -13.08 -2.05 15.63
N GLY A 126 -12.51 -3.08 15.00
CA GLY A 126 -12.34 -4.39 15.61
C GLY A 126 -11.69 -5.42 14.68
N PRO A 127 -11.67 -6.70 15.10
CA PRO A 127 -10.99 -7.77 14.36
C PRO A 127 -11.59 -8.08 12.99
N ASP A 128 -12.85 -7.75 12.77
CA ASP A 128 -13.65 -7.95 11.56
C ASP A 128 -14.00 -6.63 10.84
N CYS A 129 -13.58 -5.48 11.38
CA CYS A 129 -13.77 -4.17 10.79
C CYS A 129 -12.52 -3.30 11.02
N TRP A 130 -11.61 -3.34 10.06
CA TRP A 130 -10.34 -2.63 10.09
C TRP A 130 -9.91 -2.22 8.68
N GLY A 131 -9.02 -1.27 8.61
CA GLY A 131 -8.39 -0.87 7.35
C GLY A 131 -8.29 0.64 7.21
N LEU A 132 -7.07 1.16 7.43
CA LEU A 132 -6.72 2.57 7.31
C LEU A 132 -5.85 2.77 6.06
N THR A 133 -6.33 3.59 5.14
CA THR A 133 -5.61 4.00 3.93
C THR A 133 -6.13 5.36 3.47
N ALA A 134 -5.60 5.88 2.37
CA ALA A 134 -6.15 7.10 1.78
C ALA A 134 -7.59 6.86 1.33
N SER A 135 -8.49 7.72 1.73
CA SER A 135 -9.91 7.69 1.39
C SER A 135 -10.63 8.98 1.79
N TYR A 136 -11.89 9.09 1.47
CA TYR A 136 -12.71 10.17 2.02
C TYR A 136 -12.97 10.00 3.52
N SER A 137 -13.16 11.11 4.20
CA SER A 137 -13.71 11.24 5.55
C SER A 137 -14.78 12.33 5.57
N VAL A 138 -15.38 12.58 6.73
CA VAL A 138 -16.28 13.74 6.93
C VAL A 138 -15.58 15.08 6.70
N ASN A 139 -14.25 15.09 6.81
CA ASN A 139 -13.39 16.27 6.65
C ASN A 139 -12.76 16.39 5.25
N GLY A 140 -13.08 15.48 4.33
CA GLY A 140 -12.48 15.41 3.00
C GLY A 140 -11.55 14.21 2.81
N TYR A 141 -10.80 14.21 1.71
CA TYR A 141 -9.85 13.12 1.40
C TYR A 141 -8.55 13.30 2.18
N ALA A 142 -8.10 12.21 2.81
CA ALA A 142 -6.85 12.20 3.57
C ALA A 142 -6.22 10.80 3.59
N ALA A 143 -4.92 10.74 3.85
CA ALA A 143 -4.19 9.48 4.05
C ALA A 143 -4.31 9.04 5.51
N HIS A 144 -5.29 8.18 5.83
CA HIS A 144 -5.44 7.60 7.16
C HIS A 144 -4.39 6.51 7.38
N ALA A 145 -3.77 6.51 8.55
CA ALA A 145 -2.70 5.59 8.91
C ALA A 145 -2.83 5.11 10.37
N PRO A 146 -2.17 4.00 10.78
CA PRO A 146 -2.29 3.42 12.11
C PRO A 146 -1.50 4.21 13.16
N ASN A 147 -1.85 5.46 13.35
CA ASN A 147 -1.35 6.36 14.38
C ASN A 147 -2.43 7.40 14.76
N GLU A 148 -2.31 7.97 15.97
CA GLU A 148 -3.35 8.85 16.50
C GLU A 148 -3.48 10.20 15.74
N ARG A 149 -2.44 10.63 15.03
CA ARG A 149 -2.46 11.87 14.24
C ARG A 149 -3.33 11.71 12.98
N ASP A 150 -3.15 10.59 12.27
CA ASP A 150 -3.71 10.39 10.94
C ASP A 150 -5.00 9.54 10.93
N ASP A 151 -5.31 8.88 12.06
CA ASP A 151 -6.57 8.13 12.23
C ASP A 151 -7.73 9.10 12.54
N GLN A 152 -8.71 9.13 11.65
CA GLN A 152 -9.92 9.96 11.76
C GLN A 152 -11.20 9.12 11.99
N GLY A 153 -11.08 7.86 12.42
CA GLY A 153 -12.23 6.99 12.69
C GLY A 153 -12.97 6.54 11.43
N VAL A 154 -12.24 6.41 10.32
CA VAL A 154 -12.78 6.01 9.02
C VAL A 154 -12.21 4.66 8.64
N ILE A 155 -13.07 3.73 8.24
CA ILE A 155 -12.68 2.45 7.63
C ILE A 155 -12.80 2.56 6.11
N SER A 156 -11.75 2.15 5.43
CA SER A 156 -11.69 2.06 3.96
C SER A 156 -11.68 0.58 3.57
N PRO A 157 -12.75 0.05 2.96
CA PRO A 157 -12.85 -1.36 2.58
C PRO A 157 -11.64 -1.85 1.78
N THR A 158 -11.13 -1.04 0.87
CA THR A 158 -9.95 -1.39 0.05
C THR A 158 -8.73 -1.75 0.89
N ALA A 159 -8.52 -1.11 2.03
CA ALA A 159 -7.35 -1.35 2.88
C ALA A 159 -7.25 -2.82 3.31
N ALA A 160 -8.33 -3.40 3.82
CA ALA A 160 -8.38 -4.80 4.21
C ALA A 160 -8.51 -5.74 3.00
N LEU A 161 -9.39 -5.41 2.04
CA LEU A 161 -9.72 -6.31 0.92
C LEU A 161 -8.58 -6.42 -0.10
N SER A 162 -7.89 -5.31 -0.38
CA SER A 162 -6.71 -5.33 -1.26
C SER A 162 -5.47 -5.96 -0.59
N SER A 163 -5.54 -6.21 0.71
CA SER A 163 -4.50 -6.93 1.47
C SER A 163 -4.69 -8.45 1.50
N ILE A 164 -5.66 -8.99 0.77
CA ILE A 164 -6.01 -10.42 0.76
C ILE A 164 -4.83 -11.34 0.43
N VAL A 165 -3.88 -10.88 -0.36
CA VAL A 165 -2.67 -11.65 -0.70
C VAL A 165 -1.74 -11.84 0.49
N TYR A 166 -1.76 -10.94 1.46
CA TYR A 166 -0.93 -10.95 2.67
C TYR A 166 -1.63 -11.59 3.86
N THR A 167 -2.93 -11.33 4.01
CA THR A 167 -3.74 -11.72 5.18
C THR A 167 -5.10 -12.28 4.77
N PRO A 168 -5.14 -13.42 4.04
CA PRO A 168 -6.37 -13.91 3.41
C PRO A 168 -7.51 -14.17 4.41
N GLU A 169 -7.21 -14.79 5.55
CA GLU A 169 -8.24 -15.09 6.56
C GLU A 169 -8.86 -13.82 7.14
N GLN A 170 -8.02 -12.86 7.53
CA GLN A 170 -8.44 -11.59 8.12
C GLN A 170 -9.18 -10.71 7.10
N SER A 171 -8.68 -10.67 5.86
CA SER A 171 -9.33 -9.93 4.77
C SER A 171 -10.70 -10.51 4.41
N LEU A 172 -10.84 -11.84 4.35
CA LEU A 172 -12.13 -12.50 4.13
C LEU A 172 -13.10 -12.30 5.30
N GLN A 173 -12.60 -12.21 6.53
CA GLN A 173 -13.41 -11.89 7.69
C GLN A 173 -14.04 -10.49 7.56
N VAL A 174 -13.22 -9.48 7.22
CA VAL A 174 -13.71 -8.13 6.94
C VAL A 174 -14.70 -8.12 5.78
N MET A 175 -14.39 -8.82 4.68
CA MET A 175 -15.27 -8.86 3.51
C MET A 175 -16.67 -9.36 3.87
N ARG A 176 -16.77 -10.42 4.68
CA ARG A 176 -18.07 -10.95 5.15
C ARG A 176 -18.81 -9.94 6.00
N HIS A 177 -18.13 -9.35 6.99
CA HIS A 177 -18.71 -8.33 7.86
C HIS A 177 -19.26 -7.15 7.06
N LEU A 178 -18.46 -6.59 6.14
CA LEU A 178 -18.88 -5.47 5.30
C LEU A 178 -20.02 -5.85 4.36
N TYR A 179 -20.04 -7.08 3.84
CA TYR A 179 -21.12 -7.55 3.00
C TYR A 179 -22.44 -7.66 3.79
N GLU A 180 -22.39 -8.08 5.05
CA GLU A 180 -23.55 -8.16 5.97
C GLU A 180 -24.08 -6.77 6.35
N MET A 181 -23.25 -5.70 6.28
CA MET A 181 -23.70 -4.31 6.45
C MET A 181 -24.61 -3.83 5.30
N GLY A 182 -24.64 -4.55 4.17
CA GLY A 182 -25.53 -4.33 3.03
C GLY A 182 -25.33 -2.98 2.35
N ASP A 183 -26.44 -2.37 1.95
CA ASP A 183 -26.47 -1.13 1.14
C ASP A 183 -25.77 0.08 1.78
N LYS A 184 -25.40 0.00 3.05
CA LYS A 184 -24.64 1.07 3.72
C LYS A 184 -23.22 1.20 3.14
N VAL A 185 -22.60 0.06 2.81
CA VAL A 185 -21.19 0.01 2.39
C VAL A 185 -20.96 -0.74 1.07
N PHE A 186 -22.02 -1.35 0.52
CA PHE A 186 -21.94 -2.12 -0.71
C PHE A 186 -23.00 -1.67 -1.72
N GLY A 187 -22.59 -1.39 -2.94
CA GLY A 187 -23.47 -0.90 -4.00
C GLY A 187 -23.24 -1.60 -5.34
N PRO A 188 -23.77 -1.06 -6.45
CA PRO A 188 -23.77 -1.73 -7.75
C PRO A 188 -22.38 -2.01 -8.34
N TYR A 189 -21.35 -1.32 -7.89
CA TYR A 189 -19.95 -1.52 -8.34
C TYR A 189 -19.05 -2.10 -7.24
N GLY A 190 -19.62 -2.69 -6.19
CA GLY A 190 -18.89 -3.26 -5.06
C GLY A 190 -18.89 -2.34 -3.82
N PHE A 191 -17.87 -2.45 -2.99
CA PHE A 191 -17.76 -1.66 -1.77
C PHE A 191 -17.55 -0.18 -2.08
N TYR A 192 -18.21 0.70 -1.29
CA TYR A 192 -17.96 2.14 -1.34
C TYR A 192 -16.59 2.48 -0.77
N ASP A 193 -16.14 3.70 -1.01
CA ASP A 193 -14.79 4.17 -0.68
C ASP A 193 -14.47 4.06 0.80
N ALA A 194 -15.33 4.61 1.65
CA ALA A 194 -15.09 4.68 3.09
C ALA A 194 -16.38 4.87 3.88
N PHE A 195 -16.32 4.62 5.19
CA PHE A 195 -17.40 4.90 6.12
C PHE A 195 -16.88 5.15 7.54
N SER A 196 -17.69 5.82 8.37
CA SER A 196 -17.45 5.99 9.81
C SER A 196 -18.72 5.66 10.59
N GLU A 197 -18.66 4.62 11.41
CA GLU A 197 -19.78 4.30 12.32
C GLU A 197 -19.89 5.31 13.47
N THR A 198 -18.77 5.87 13.88
CA THR A 198 -18.73 6.89 14.93
C THR A 198 -19.50 8.14 14.50
N ASP A 199 -19.31 8.58 13.26
CA ASP A 199 -19.97 9.77 12.72
C ASP A 199 -21.34 9.45 12.07
N ASN A 200 -21.74 8.18 12.05
CA ASN A 200 -22.89 7.68 11.29
C ASN A 200 -22.83 8.15 9.82
N TRP A 201 -21.65 8.06 9.21
CA TRP A 201 -21.35 8.57 7.90
C TRP A 201 -21.08 7.42 6.92
N TYR A 202 -21.93 7.32 5.88
CA TYR A 202 -21.90 6.23 4.89
C TYR A 202 -22.11 6.82 3.48
N PRO A 203 -21.06 7.41 2.88
CA PRO A 203 -21.17 7.99 1.54
C PRO A 203 -21.24 6.91 0.47
N GLN A 204 -22.17 7.03 -0.45
CA GLN A 204 -22.27 6.13 -1.61
C GLN A 204 -21.35 6.61 -2.74
N ARG A 205 -20.04 6.57 -2.53
CA ARG A 205 -19.03 7.06 -3.44
C ARG A 205 -18.04 5.97 -3.82
N TYR A 206 -17.52 6.06 -5.04
CA TYR A 206 -16.44 5.23 -5.56
C TYR A 206 -15.29 6.11 -6.01
N LEU A 207 -14.08 5.68 -5.70
CA LEU A 207 -12.84 6.22 -6.27
C LEU A 207 -12.09 5.09 -6.96
N ALA A 208 -11.85 5.22 -8.25
CA ALA A 208 -11.20 4.15 -9.02
C ALA A 208 -9.82 3.79 -8.46
N ILE A 209 -9.09 4.79 -7.97
CA ILE A 209 -7.76 4.58 -7.38
C ILE A 209 -7.84 3.74 -6.09
N ASP A 210 -8.91 3.87 -5.31
CA ASP A 210 -9.07 3.19 -4.03
C ASP A 210 -9.74 1.81 -4.21
N GLN A 211 -10.77 1.68 -5.07
CA GLN A 211 -11.45 0.40 -5.31
C GLN A 211 -10.77 -0.51 -6.33
N GLY A 212 -10.03 0.05 -7.29
CA GLY A 212 -9.33 -0.71 -8.31
C GLY A 212 -8.39 -1.80 -7.75
N PRO A 213 -7.59 -1.50 -6.72
CA PRO A 213 -6.74 -2.48 -6.05
C PRO A 213 -7.48 -3.73 -5.55
N ILE A 214 -8.74 -3.62 -5.14
CA ILE A 214 -9.54 -4.79 -4.69
C ILE A 214 -9.60 -5.85 -5.79
N ALA A 215 -10.01 -5.45 -6.99
CA ALA A 215 -10.15 -6.37 -8.12
C ALA A 215 -8.80 -6.98 -8.53
N VAL A 216 -7.75 -6.16 -8.60
CA VAL A 216 -6.40 -6.57 -9.00
C VAL A 216 -5.80 -7.55 -7.97
N MET A 217 -5.89 -7.24 -6.68
CA MET A 217 -5.30 -8.08 -5.63
C MET A 217 -6.10 -9.36 -5.40
N LEU A 218 -7.42 -9.33 -5.57
CA LEU A 218 -8.25 -10.54 -5.58
C LEU A 218 -7.86 -11.46 -6.75
N GLU A 219 -7.62 -10.92 -7.94
CA GLU A 219 -7.17 -11.74 -9.08
C GLU A 219 -5.74 -12.26 -8.86
N ASN A 220 -4.85 -11.46 -8.29
CA ASN A 220 -3.51 -11.92 -7.92
C ASN A 220 -3.56 -13.03 -6.86
N TYR A 221 -4.42 -12.92 -5.85
CA TYR A 221 -4.65 -13.98 -4.87
C TYR A 221 -5.17 -15.26 -5.52
N ARG A 222 -6.13 -15.15 -6.46
CA ARG A 222 -6.77 -16.27 -7.12
C ARG A 222 -5.86 -17.00 -8.12
N SER A 223 -5.13 -16.27 -8.93
CA SER A 223 -4.39 -16.82 -10.08
C SER A 223 -2.98 -16.30 -10.30
N GLY A 224 -2.61 -15.18 -9.65
CA GLY A 224 -1.35 -14.48 -9.90
C GLY A 224 -1.27 -13.86 -11.29
N LEU A 225 -2.40 -13.58 -11.95
CA LEU A 225 -2.43 -13.18 -13.37
C LEU A 225 -1.65 -11.89 -13.61
N LEU A 226 -1.95 -10.82 -12.84
CA LEU A 226 -1.31 -9.52 -13.06
C LEU A 226 0.19 -9.58 -12.74
N TRP A 227 0.56 -10.28 -11.67
CA TRP A 227 1.96 -10.53 -11.32
C TRP A 227 2.71 -11.27 -12.44
N LYS A 228 2.14 -12.37 -12.97
CA LYS A 228 2.75 -13.12 -14.08
C LYS A 228 2.96 -12.25 -15.31
N LEU A 229 1.94 -11.47 -15.69
CA LEU A 229 2.01 -10.59 -16.86
C LEU A 229 3.07 -9.49 -16.67
N PHE A 230 3.03 -8.79 -15.55
CA PHE A 230 3.94 -7.68 -15.28
C PHE A 230 5.38 -8.15 -15.12
N MET A 231 5.62 -9.16 -14.27
CA MET A 231 6.95 -9.68 -14.00
C MET A 231 7.59 -10.38 -15.21
N SER A 232 6.81 -10.84 -16.19
CA SER A 232 7.33 -11.44 -17.43
C SER A 232 7.82 -10.41 -18.46
N HIS A 233 7.49 -9.11 -18.28
CA HIS A 233 7.87 -8.09 -19.24
C HIS A 233 9.39 -7.87 -19.24
N PRO A 234 10.08 -7.91 -20.42
CA PRO A 234 11.54 -7.81 -20.49
C PRO A 234 12.09 -6.53 -19.85
N ASP A 235 11.43 -5.39 -20.04
CA ASP A 235 11.87 -4.13 -19.44
C ASP A 235 11.76 -4.16 -17.92
N VAL A 236 10.69 -4.74 -17.36
CA VAL A 236 10.56 -4.89 -15.91
C VAL A 236 11.66 -5.76 -15.33
N GLN A 237 11.96 -6.90 -15.99
CA GLN A 237 13.07 -7.77 -15.58
C GLN A 237 14.42 -7.05 -15.65
N LYS A 238 14.63 -6.23 -16.69
CA LYS A 238 15.82 -5.38 -16.83
C LYS A 238 15.91 -4.39 -15.66
N GLY A 239 14.85 -3.64 -15.39
CA GLY A 239 14.83 -2.64 -14.30
C GLY A 239 15.07 -3.27 -12.93
N LEU A 240 14.43 -4.40 -12.62
CA LEU A 240 14.67 -5.14 -11.39
C LEU A 240 16.14 -5.55 -11.24
N LYS A 241 16.72 -6.10 -12.31
CA LYS A 241 18.14 -6.51 -12.32
C LYS A 241 19.09 -5.34 -12.15
N GLU A 242 18.85 -4.22 -12.84
CA GLU A 242 19.69 -3.03 -12.76
C GLU A 242 19.69 -2.41 -11.36
N LEU A 243 18.58 -2.49 -10.62
CA LEU A 243 18.45 -2.02 -9.25
C LEU A 243 18.84 -3.06 -8.19
N GLY A 244 19.36 -4.23 -8.60
CA GLY A 244 19.81 -5.27 -7.67
C GLY A 244 18.71 -6.12 -7.04
N PHE A 245 17.49 -6.05 -7.57
CA PHE A 245 16.41 -6.95 -7.12
C PHE A 245 16.65 -8.37 -7.60
N SER A 246 16.22 -9.32 -6.77
CA SER A 246 16.16 -10.73 -7.13
C SER A 246 14.84 -11.34 -6.69
N THR A 247 14.43 -12.38 -7.40
CA THR A 247 13.26 -13.19 -7.07
C THR A 247 13.71 -14.61 -6.83
N VAL A 248 13.06 -15.31 -5.91
CA VAL A 248 13.30 -16.76 -5.77
C VAL A 248 12.70 -17.43 -7.00
N SER A 249 13.56 -18.11 -7.78
CA SER A 249 13.08 -18.94 -8.90
C SER A 249 12.12 -20.01 -8.33
N LYS A 250 10.87 -19.99 -8.83
CA LYS A 250 9.89 -21.05 -8.54
C LYS A 250 10.23 -22.30 -9.28
#